data_8c41f2f41f057cbe189c169a5d9b201f
#
_entry.id   8c41f2f41f057cbe189c169a5d9b201f
#
_cell.length_a   1.000
_cell.length_b   1.000
_cell.length_c   1.000
_cell.angle_alpha   90.00
_cell.angle_beta   90.00
_cell.angle_gamma   90.00
#
_symmetry.space_group_name_H-M   'P 1'
#
loop_
_entity.id
_entity.type
_entity.pdbx_description
1 polymer ?
#
loop_
_entity_poly.entity_id
_entity_poly.type
_entity_poly.pdbx_seq_one_letter_code
_entity_poly.pdbx_strand_id
1 'polypeptide(L)'
;MSVEAVTFLRAVETHHDLPPHPAGMAQFLQWEAAHVQAAARQRSTFARHSSPVAAARRGLVLCLCPRNRRTDGAVRELVGSKRFAMRVHFSTEGLPRRDRVRFWCDYFAQQVHSFTPNEIPDADAFHAEASGEATGGFALLDIETGLERVKRTRADVLRDKSEAVYIRRFHRPLIWRAAPRSTRVDLVHEPGDFCVSSTEWQFDAESKGAASFSVLIIPQAALSPLLAGGRLARPFRLPAASPLSSLLGAAMDAANMQVPLLSDELGEAVLRNLSGLVALACGASEEGAERGRQSVRESQLAAVKRYVDLHLADPDLTPASAAAAVGISPRKLHRLFEPSGSSFARYVVRQRLLKCRDAVAGATGGRRSVIDIAYGWGFNSMATFYRAFASEFGSAPAVLRAASHRGD
;
A
#
# COMPACT_ATOMS: atom_id res chain seq x y z
N MET A 1 -3.63 23.16 16.34
CA MET A 1 -4.26 21.86 16.63
C MET A 1 -5.35 22.11 17.67
N SER A 2 -6.60 21.73 17.40
CA SER A 2 -7.67 21.92 18.38
C SER A 2 -7.56 20.86 19.50
N VAL A 3 -8.03 21.19 20.68
CA VAL A 3 -8.05 20.31 21.87
C VAL A 3 -8.72 18.96 21.55
N GLU A 4 -9.66 18.92 20.61
CA GLU A 4 -10.36 17.71 20.15
C GLU A 4 -9.48 16.72 19.36
N ALA A 5 -8.47 17.20 18.62
CA ALA A 5 -7.53 16.35 17.91
C ALA A 5 -6.55 15.64 18.87
N VAL A 6 -6.22 16.28 19.97
CA VAL A 6 -5.38 15.69 21.04
C VAL A 6 -6.17 14.65 21.83
N THR A 7 -7.45 14.86 22.06
CA THR A 7 -8.35 13.91 22.74
C THR A 7 -8.58 12.66 21.89
N PHE A 8 -8.68 12.80 20.56
CA PHE A 8 -8.84 11.67 19.63
C PHE A 8 -7.58 10.78 19.59
N LEU A 9 -6.38 11.38 19.57
CA LEU A 9 -5.11 10.62 19.61
C LEU A 9 -4.95 9.88 20.95
N ARG A 10 -5.36 10.47 22.08
CA ARG A 10 -5.36 9.79 23.39
C ARG A 10 -6.32 8.61 23.47
N ALA A 11 -7.48 8.66 22.82
CA ALA A 11 -8.46 7.56 22.85
C ALA A 11 -7.98 6.33 22.05
N VAL A 12 -7.20 6.51 20.99
CA VAL A 12 -6.62 5.41 20.20
C VAL A 12 -5.47 4.73 20.96
N GLU A 13 -4.72 5.47 21.76
CA GLU A 13 -3.59 4.91 22.56
C GLU A 13 -4.02 4.09 23.78
N THR A 14 -5.26 4.24 24.26
CA THR A 14 -5.73 3.58 25.50
C THR A 14 -6.42 2.22 25.28
N HIS A 15 -6.64 1.78 24.04
CA HIS A 15 -7.38 0.55 23.74
C HIS A 15 -6.52 -0.68 23.36
N HIS A 16 -5.23 -0.68 23.67
CA HIS A 16 -4.33 -1.80 23.35
C HIS A 16 -4.42 -3.01 24.31
N ASP A 17 -5.29 -3.03 25.29
CA ASP A 17 -5.35 -4.07 26.34
C ASP A 17 -6.70 -4.81 26.45
N LEU A 18 -7.44 -5.04 25.34
CA LEU A 18 -8.63 -5.87 25.39
C LEU A 18 -8.40 -7.24 24.71
N PRO A 19 -8.77 -8.36 25.36
CA PRO A 19 -8.68 -9.68 24.74
C PRO A 19 -9.71 -9.83 23.61
N PRO A 20 -9.43 -10.68 22.61
CA PRO A 20 -10.31 -10.83 21.45
C PRO A 20 -11.60 -11.60 21.80
N HIS A 21 -12.65 -10.89 22.19
CA HIS A 21 -13.97 -11.45 22.33
C HIS A 21 -14.87 -10.97 21.18
N PRO A 22 -15.60 -11.86 20.45
CA PRO A 22 -16.39 -11.49 19.26
C PRO A 22 -17.44 -10.40 19.50
N ALA A 23 -17.96 -10.28 20.74
CA ALA A 23 -18.91 -9.24 21.08
C ALA A 23 -18.30 -7.82 21.14
N GLY A 24 -17.01 -7.68 21.45
CA GLY A 24 -16.31 -6.39 21.49
C GLY A 24 -16.06 -5.82 20.11
N MET A 25 -15.82 -6.67 19.12
CA MET A 25 -15.60 -6.26 17.73
C MET A 25 -16.86 -5.67 17.09
N ALA A 26 -18.03 -6.25 17.36
CA ALA A 26 -19.31 -5.74 16.86
C ALA A 26 -19.66 -4.37 17.46
N GLN A 27 -19.39 -4.16 18.74
CA GLN A 27 -19.58 -2.84 19.40
C GLN A 27 -18.58 -1.80 18.90
N PHE A 28 -17.33 -2.18 18.64
CA PHE A 28 -16.31 -1.29 18.07
C PHE A 28 -16.69 -0.83 16.66
N LEU A 29 -17.13 -1.75 15.79
CA LEU A 29 -17.58 -1.42 14.43
C LEU A 29 -18.85 -0.56 14.42
N GLN A 30 -19.78 -0.77 15.36
CA GLN A 30 -20.94 0.11 15.52
C GLN A 30 -20.57 1.51 16.03
N TRP A 31 -19.61 1.59 16.93
CA TRP A 31 -19.07 2.88 17.43
C TRP A 31 -18.35 3.64 16.31
N GLU A 32 -17.51 2.96 15.52
CA GLU A 32 -16.82 3.54 14.37
C GLU A 32 -17.81 4.06 13.30
N ALA A 33 -18.85 3.27 12.97
CA ALA A 33 -19.89 3.67 12.03
C ALA A 33 -20.67 4.89 12.51
N ALA A 34 -20.98 4.98 13.81
CA ALA A 34 -21.68 6.13 14.40
C ALA A 34 -20.82 7.41 14.38
N HIS A 35 -19.51 7.28 14.62
CA HIS A 35 -18.58 8.42 14.62
C HIS A 35 -18.25 8.92 13.20
N VAL A 36 -18.15 8.04 12.22
CA VAL A 36 -18.03 8.39 10.80
C VAL A 36 -19.29 9.13 10.33
N GLN A 37 -20.50 8.70 10.74
CA GLN A 37 -21.74 9.39 10.41
C GLN A 37 -21.86 10.75 11.12
N ALA A 38 -21.40 10.87 12.36
CA ALA A 38 -21.38 12.14 13.10
C ALA A 38 -20.40 13.15 12.47
N ALA A 39 -19.21 12.70 12.08
CA ALA A 39 -18.24 13.51 11.35
C ALA A 39 -18.74 13.95 9.96
N ALA A 40 -19.51 13.10 9.26
CA ALA A 40 -20.13 13.44 8.00
C ALA A 40 -21.24 14.52 8.16
N ARG A 41 -22.00 14.48 9.24
CA ARG A 41 -23.04 15.51 9.55
C ARG A 41 -22.44 16.87 9.92
N GLN A 42 -21.38 16.92 10.69
CA GLN A 42 -20.67 18.16 11.02
C GLN A 42 -19.99 18.81 9.79
N ARG A 43 -19.56 18.01 8.80
CA ARG A 43 -18.94 18.51 7.56
C ARG A 43 -19.94 19.16 6.60
N SER A 44 -21.21 18.79 6.63
CA SER A 44 -22.25 19.42 5.79
C SER A 44 -22.51 20.88 6.14
N THR A 45 -22.23 21.29 7.38
CA THR A 45 -22.34 22.67 7.86
C THR A 45 -21.08 23.51 7.60
N PHE A 46 -19.90 22.88 7.49
CA PHE A 46 -18.63 23.60 7.31
C PHE A 46 -18.25 23.84 5.84
N ALA A 47 -18.80 23.06 4.90
CA ALA A 47 -18.46 23.13 3.46
C ALA A 47 -19.01 24.37 2.74
N ARG A 48 -19.75 25.23 3.40
CA ARG A 48 -20.32 26.42 2.76
C ARG A 48 -19.42 27.66 2.75
N HIS A 49 -18.26 27.62 3.43
CA HIS A 49 -17.42 28.83 3.64
C HIS A 49 -15.92 28.65 3.43
N SER A 50 -15.44 27.57 2.81
CA SER A 50 -14.01 27.34 2.59
C SER A 50 -13.67 27.16 1.12
N SER A 51 -12.66 27.89 0.65
CA SER A 51 -12.07 27.75 -0.68
C SER A 51 -11.47 26.36 -0.89
N PRO A 52 -11.61 25.74 -2.10
CA PRO A 52 -11.11 24.38 -2.39
C PRO A 52 -9.61 24.18 -2.20
N VAL A 53 -8.82 25.27 -2.23
CA VAL A 53 -7.35 25.21 -2.09
C VAL A 53 -6.89 24.91 -0.65
N ALA A 54 -7.67 25.26 0.37
CA ALA A 54 -7.31 25.01 1.77
C ALA A 54 -7.59 23.55 2.22
N ALA A 55 -8.50 22.86 1.55
CA ALA A 55 -8.86 21.47 1.84
C ALA A 55 -7.81 20.46 1.32
N ALA A 56 -7.06 20.82 0.27
CA ALA A 56 -6.05 19.99 -0.37
C ALA A 56 -4.78 19.73 0.48
N ARG A 57 -4.56 20.50 1.57
CA ARG A 57 -3.38 20.35 2.45
C ARG A 57 -3.54 19.33 3.58
N ARG A 58 -4.68 18.65 3.71
CA ARG A 58 -4.92 17.65 4.76
C ARG A 58 -5.53 16.43 4.10
N GLY A 59 -4.77 15.36 3.89
CA GLY A 59 -5.16 14.09 3.30
C GLY A 59 -6.68 13.89 3.19
N LEU A 60 -7.27 14.25 2.04
CA LEU A 60 -8.72 14.26 1.87
C LEU A 60 -9.17 12.84 1.54
N VAL A 61 -9.94 12.25 2.43
CA VAL A 61 -10.73 11.05 2.12
C VAL A 61 -11.88 11.50 1.22
N LEU A 62 -11.75 11.31 -0.08
CA LEU A 62 -12.85 11.48 -1.03
C LEU A 62 -13.70 10.20 -1.05
N CYS A 63 -14.73 10.15 -0.19
CA CYS A 63 -15.86 9.27 -0.45
C CYS A 63 -16.57 9.80 -1.70
N LEU A 64 -16.34 9.19 -2.84
CA LEU A 64 -16.99 9.54 -4.10
C LEU A 64 -18.45 9.06 -4.04
N CYS A 65 -19.31 9.86 -3.42
CA CYS A 65 -20.76 9.65 -3.50
C CYS A 65 -21.22 10.05 -4.92
N PRO A 66 -22.02 9.24 -5.65
CA PRO A 66 -22.41 9.45 -7.05
C PRO A 66 -23.13 10.77 -7.35
N ARG A 67 -23.47 11.56 -6.34
CA ARG A 67 -24.16 12.84 -6.49
C ARG A 67 -23.24 14.05 -6.74
N ASN A 68 -21.92 13.88 -6.70
CA ASN A 68 -21.01 15.01 -6.84
C ASN A 68 -20.25 14.96 -8.19
N ARG A 69 -20.83 15.60 -9.21
CA ARG A 69 -20.29 15.65 -10.60
C ARG A 69 -18.94 16.37 -10.76
N ARG A 70 -18.29 16.82 -9.66
CA ARG A 70 -17.04 17.60 -9.72
C ARG A 70 -15.77 16.79 -9.46
N THR A 71 -15.87 15.46 -9.29
CA THR A 71 -14.73 14.56 -9.06
C THR A 71 -14.40 13.66 -10.25
N ASP A 72 -14.97 13.97 -11.42
CA ASP A 72 -14.78 13.21 -12.64
C ASP A 72 -13.30 13.24 -13.08
N GLY A 73 -12.67 12.08 -13.16
CA GLY A 73 -11.31 11.91 -13.70
C GLY A 73 -10.15 12.00 -12.71
N ALA A 74 -10.41 12.12 -11.39
CA ALA A 74 -9.37 12.46 -10.40
C ALA A 74 -8.17 11.51 -10.37
N VAL A 75 -8.34 10.19 -10.49
CA VAL A 75 -7.19 9.24 -10.47
C VAL A 75 -6.41 9.28 -11.78
N ARG A 76 -7.08 9.43 -12.93
CA ARG A 76 -6.41 9.57 -14.23
C ARG A 76 -5.63 10.86 -14.36
N GLU A 77 -6.16 11.97 -13.85
CA GLU A 77 -5.46 13.26 -13.83
C GLU A 77 -4.30 13.25 -12.85
N LEU A 78 -4.42 12.52 -11.72
CA LEU A 78 -3.36 12.41 -10.72
C LEU A 78 -2.17 11.58 -11.20
N VAL A 79 -2.37 10.50 -11.94
CA VAL A 79 -1.27 9.70 -12.52
C VAL A 79 -0.40 10.49 -13.51
N GLY A 80 -0.83 11.69 -13.91
CA GLY A 80 -0.05 12.63 -14.73
C GLY A 80 0.38 13.93 -14.02
N SER A 81 -0.15 14.22 -12.82
CA SER A 81 0.13 15.47 -12.10
C SER A 81 1.01 15.24 -10.87
N LYS A 82 2.05 16.05 -10.68
CA LYS A 82 3.01 15.93 -9.56
C LYS A 82 2.47 16.39 -8.19
N ARG A 83 1.18 16.20 -7.85
CA ARG A 83 0.64 16.78 -6.62
C ARG A 83 -0.34 15.86 -5.91
N PHE A 84 -0.03 15.50 -4.65
CA PHE A 84 -0.85 14.91 -3.58
C PHE A 84 -1.19 13.43 -3.67
N ALA A 85 -0.96 12.72 -2.54
CA ALA A 85 -1.54 11.41 -2.27
C ALA A 85 -3.05 11.56 -1.99
N MET A 86 -3.87 10.70 -2.58
CA MET A 86 -5.31 10.69 -2.43
C MET A 86 -5.79 9.28 -2.12
N ARG A 87 -6.58 9.14 -1.06
CA ARG A 87 -7.29 7.90 -0.78
C ARG A 87 -8.48 7.76 -1.70
N VAL A 88 -8.60 6.64 -2.36
CA VAL A 88 -9.68 6.26 -3.25
C VAL A 88 -10.54 5.21 -2.56
N HIS A 89 -11.84 5.43 -2.48
CA HIS A 89 -12.78 4.41 -2.05
C HIS A 89 -14.10 4.60 -2.81
N PHE A 90 -14.57 3.52 -3.41
CA PHE A 90 -15.85 3.44 -4.08
C PHE A 90 -16.51 2.11 -3.78
N SER A 91 -17.78 2.13 -3.40
CA SER A 91 -18.59 0.92 -3.20
C SER A 91 -19.96 1.11 -3.85
N THR A 92 -20.48 0.03 -4.41
CA THR A 92 -21.86 -0.02 -4.90
C THR A 92 -22.87 -0.28 -3.78
N GLU A 93 -22.40 -0.54 -2.56
CA GLU A 93 -23.26 -0.62 -1.39
C GLU A 93 -23.97 0.71 -1.14
N GLY A 94 -25.25 0.67 -0.82
CA GLY A 94 -26.05 1.90 -0.65
C GLY A 94 -26.56 2.54 -1.94
N LEU A 95 -26.13 2.09 -3.12
CA LEU A 95 -26.74 2.50 -4.40
C LEU A 95 -28.02 1.71 -4.68
N PRO A 96 -29.00 2.31 -5.40
CA PRO A 96 -30.13 1.58 -5.92
C PRO A 96 -29.67 0.39 -6.76
N ARG A 97 -30.19 -0.80 -6.51
CA ARG A 97 -29.71 -2.06 -7.14
C ARG A 97 -29.61 -1.97 -8.67
N ARG A 98 -30.67 -1.42 -9.32
CA ARG A 98 -30.72 -1.25 -10.78
C ARG A 98 -29.61 -0.35 -11.37
N ASP A 99 -28.99 0.50 -10.54
CA ASP A 99 -27.99 1.48 -10.99
C ASP A 99 -26.56 1.03 -10.71
N ARG A 100 -26.35 -0.01 -9.87
CA ARG A 100 -25.03 -0.45 -9.37
C ARG A 100 -24.03 -0.78 -10.48
N VAL A 101 -24.43 -1.62 -11.45
CA VAL A 101 -23.56 -2.03 -12.56
C VAL A 101 -23.14 -0.82 -13.39
N ARG A 102 -24.10 0.05 -13.73
CA ARG A 102 -23.81 1.26 -14.50
C ARG A 102 -22.84 2.19 -13.75
N PHE A 103 -23.12 2.49 -12.49
CA PHE A 103 -22.22 3.35 -11.69
C PHE A 103 -20.83 2.75 -11.53
N TRP A 104 -20.73 1.43 -11.38
CA TRP A 104 -19.45 0.74 -11.35
C TRP A 104 -18.67 0.89 -12.67
N CYS A 105 -19.32 0.64 -13.80
CA CYS A 105 -18.68 0.80 -15.10
C CYS A 105 -18.24 2.24 -15.38
N ASP A 106 -19.09 3.22 -15.04
CA ASP A 106 -18.77 4.64 -15.18
C ASP A 106 -17.59 5.05 -14.30
N TYR A 107 -17.57 4.61 -13.04
CA TYR A 107 -16.47 4.84 -12.11
C TYR A 107 -15.16 4.22 -12.63
N PHE A 108 -15.19 2.95 -13.00
CA PHE A 108 -14.01 2.24 -13.47
C PHE A 108 -13.46 2.84 -14.76
N ALA A 109 -14.34 3.26 -15.69
CA ALA A 109 -13.97 3.94 -16.92
C ALA A 109 -13.28 5.27 -16.68
N GLN A 110 -13.66 5.99 -15.62
CA GLN A 110 -13.06 7.28 -15.25
C GLN A 110 -11.72 7.10 -14.52
N GLN A 111 -11.63 6.13 -13.60
CA GLN A 111 -10.51 6.01 -12.69
C GLN A 111 -9.42 5.05 -13.19
N VAL A 112 -9.79 4.00 -13.88
CA VAL A 112 -8.89 2.93 -14.33
C VAL A 112 -8.85 2.90 -15.86
N HIS A 113 -9.83 2.27 -16.51
CA HIS A 113 -9.97 2.22 -17.96
C HIS A 113 -11.40 1.83 -18.34
N SER A 114 -11.81 2.20 -19.57
CA SER A 114 -13.09 1.80 -20.13
C SER A 114 -13.12 0.30 -20.46
N PHE A 115 -14.24 -0.33 -20.19
CA PHE A 115 -14.57 -1.69 -20.59
C PHE A 115 -16.09 -1.84 -20.76
N THR A 116 -16.50 -2.92 -21.39
CA THR A 116 -17.91 -3.30 -21.56
C THR A 116 -18.15 -4.64 -20.88
N PRO A 117 -19.14 -4.76 -19.95
CA PRO A 117 -19.55 -6.07 -19.45
C PRO A 117 -20.12 -6.91 -20.58
N ASN A 118 -19.71 -8.17 -20.70
CA ASN A 118 -20.30 -9.09 -21.69
C ASN A 118 -21.67 -9.61 -21.23
N GLU A 119 -21.82 -9.77 -19.91
CA GLU A 119 -23.06 -10.20 -19.27
C GLU A 119 -23.34 -9.23 -18.13
N ILE A 120 -24.58 -8.80 -17.99
CA ILE A 120 -25.02 -8.00 -16.87
C ILE A 120 -25.51 -8.98 -15.80
N PRO A 121 -24.81 -9.06 -14.64
CA PRO A 121 -25.24 -9.92 -13.56
C PRO A 121 -26.60 -9.48 -13.03
N ASP A 122 -27.26 -10.36 -12.29
CA ASP A 122 -28.47 -10.00 -11.54
C ASP A 122 -28.19 -8.75 -10.70
N ALA A 123 -28.94 -7.69 -10.98
CA ALA A 123 -28.76 -6.41 -10.32
C ALA A 123 -28.93 -6.51 -8.79
N ASP A 124 -29.70 -7.49 -8.32
CA ASP A 124 -29.94 -7.72 -6.90
C ASP A 124 -28.75 -8.35 -6.18
N ALA A 125 -27.98 -9.18 -6.87
CA ALA A 125 -26.79 -9.85 -6.36
C ALA A 125 -25.49 -9.07 -6.63
N PHE A 126 -25.52 -8.06 -7.51
CA PHE A 126 -24.30 -7.34 -7.89
C PHE A 126 -23.73 -6.48 -6.76
N HIS A 127 -22.48 -6.71 -6.46
CA HIS A 127 -21.64 -5.89 -5.59
C HIS A 127 -20.30 -5.60 -6.26
N ALA A 128 -19.78 -4.39 -6.06
CA ALA A 128 -18.42 -4.06 -6.45
C ALA A 128 -17.83 -2.98 -5.54
N GLU A 129 -16.55 -3.09 -5.28
CA GLU A 129 -15.79 -2.19 -4.44
C GLU A 129 -14.40 -1.93 -5.04
N ALA A 130 -13.91 -0.71 -4.89
CA ALA A 130 -12.53 -0.33 -5.17
C ALA A 130 -12.02 0.54 -4.03
N SER A 131 -10.88 0.20 -3.48
CA SER A 131 -10.23 0.97 -2.42
C SER A 131 -8.73 1.03 -2.65
N GLY A 132 -8.08 2.07 -2.18
CA GLY A 132 -6.62 2.20 -2.29
C GLY A 132 -6.13 3.62 -2.30
N GLU A 133 -4.94 3.82 -2.85
CA GLU A 133 -4.23 5.08 -2.81
C GLU A 133 -3.74 5.46 -4.21
N ALA A 134 -3.80 6.76 -4.52
CA ALA A 134 -3.23 7.32 -5.73
C ALA A 134 -2.28 8.47 -5.40
N THR A 135 -1.16 8.55 -6.11
CA THR A 135 -0.22 9.67 -6.07
C THR A 135 -0.05 10.26 -7.47
N GLY A 136 0.70 11.37 -7.60
CA GLY A 136 1.02 11.95 -8.91
C GLY A 136 1.84 11.03 -9.84
N GLY A 137 2.35 9.90 -9.37
CA GLY A 137 3.20 9.02 -10.15
C GLY A 137 2.63 7.61 -10.39
N PHE A 138 1.71 7.13 -9.53
CA PHE A 138 1.11 5.81 -9.65
C PHE A 138 -0.16 5.70 -8.82
N ALA A 139 -0.94 4.63 -9.03
CA ALA A 139 -2.05 4.27 -8.16
C ALA A 139 -1.98 2.79 -7.78
N LEU A 140 -2.38 2.49 -6.55
CA LEU A 140 -2.54 1.14 -6.01
C LEU A 140 -3.98 0.99 -5.56
N LEU A 141 -4.71 0.07 -6.17
CA LEU A 141 -6.12 -0.17 -5.88
C LEU A 141 -6.36 -1.66 -5.63
N ASP A 142 -7.15 -1.95 -4.62
CA ASP A 142 -7.76 -3.26 -4.39
C ASP A 142 -9.18 -3.23 -4.96
N ILE A 143 -9.50 -4.21 -5.78
CA ILE A 143 -10.75 -4.26 -6.55
C ILE A 143 -11.42 -5.59 -6.33
N GLU A 144 -12.70 -5.54 -5.96
CA GLU A 144 -13.62 -6.66 -5.95
C GLU A 144 -14.85 -6.33 -6.79
N THR A 145 -15.26 -7.23 -7.69
CA THR A 145 -16.42 -7.00 -8.56
C THR A 145 -17.14 -8.28 -8.91
N GLY A 146 -18.47 -8.23 -8.86
CA GLY A 146 -19.34 -9.31 -9.30
C GLY A 146 -19.45 -9.47 -10.81
N LEU A 147 -18.72 -8.68 -11.62
CA LEU A 147 -18.67 -8.90 -13.07
C LEU A 147 -17.79 -10.10 -13.37
N GLU A 148 -18.41 -11.18 -13.91
CA GLU A 148 -17.71 -12.41 -14.28
C GLU A 148 -17.02 -12.31 -15.65
N ARG A 149 -17.58 -11.54 -16.58
CA ARG A 149 -17.02 -11.37 -17.92
C ARG A 149 -17.03 -9.91 -18.34
N VAL A 150 -15.85 -9.43 -18.71
CA VAL A 150 -15.66 -8.07 -19.20
C VAL A 150 -14.82 -8.06 -20.47
N LYS A 151 -15.15 -7.16 -21.38
CA LYS A 151 -14.44 -6.99 -22.64
C LYS A 151 -13.98 -5.55 -22.80
N ARG A 152 -12.73 -5.37 -23.19
CA ARG A 152 -12.21 -4.09 -23.65
C ARG A 152 -12.07 -4.12 -25.16
N THR A 153 -12.90 -3.33 -25.81
CA THR A 153 -12.97 -3.25 -27.26
C THR A 153 -12.02 -2.20 -27.83
N ARG A 154 -11.87 -2.15 -29.15
CA ARG A 154 -11.13 -1.08 -29.83
C ARG A 154 -11.73 0.31 -29.52
N ALA A 155 -13.06 0.41 -29.44
CA ALA A 155 -13.74 1.65 -29.11
C ALA A 155 -13.38 2.13 -27.68
N ASP A 156 -13.28 1.20 -26.73
CA ASP A 156 -12.86 1.52 -25.35
C ASP A 156 -11.40 1.99 -25.31
N VAL A 157 -10.50 1.33 -26.06
CA VAL A 157 -9.10 1.76 -26.18
C VAL A 157 -8.99 3.16 -26.76
N LEU A 158 -9.75 3.49 -27.79
CA LEU A 158 -9.73 4.82 -28.43
C LEU A 158 -10.36 5.92 -27.56
N ARG A 159 -11.29 5.54 -26.67
CA ARG A 159 -11.92 6.47 -25.72
C ARG A 159 -10.94 6.87 -24.60
N ASP A 160 -10.09 5.95 -24.20
CA ASP A 160 -9.13 6.18 -23.14
C ASP A 160 -7.88 6.89 -23.64
N LYS A 161 -7.60 8.07 -23.08
CA LYS A 161 -6.44 8.89 -23.46
C LYS A 161 -5.18 8.60 -22.62
N SER A 162 -5.29 7.79 -21.56
CA SER A 162 -4.15 7.52 -20.69
C SER A 162 -3.28 6.40 -21.23
N GLU A 163 -1.98 6.62 -21.28
CA GLU A 163 -0.98 5.59 -21.57
C GLU A 163 -0.42 5.05 -20.25
N ALA A 164 -0.92 3.90 -19.80
CA ALA A 164 -0.52 3.28 -18.56
C ALA A 164 -0.28 1.78 -18.71
N VAL A 165 0.52 1.26 -17.82
CA VAL A 165 0.75 -0.16 -17.63
C VAL A 165 0.07 -0.59 -16.33
N TYR A 166 -0.67 -1.68 -16.42
CA TYR A 166 -1.39 -2.29 -15.31
C TYR A 166 -0.68 -3.56 -14.88
N ILE A 167 -0.38 -3.63 -13.60
CA ILE A 167 0.21 -4.78 -12.94
C ILE A 167 -0.83 -5.29 -11.96
N ARG A 168 -1.56 -6.36 -12.33
CA ARG A 168 -2.63 -6.95 -11.53
C ARG A 168 -2.13 -8.17 -10.79
N ARG A 169 -2.31 -8.23 -9.47
CA ARG A 169 -2.15 -9.43 -8.65
C ARG A 169 -3.53 -10.03 -8.40
N PHE A 170 -3.78 -11.23 -8.90
CA PHE A 170 -5.05 -11.88 -8.74
C PHE A 170 -5.18 -12.57 -7.39
N HIS A 171 -6.35 -12.43 -6.76
CA HIS A 171 -6.69 -13.11 -5.50
C HIS A 171 -7.62 -14.31 -5.75
N ARG A 172 -8.20 -14.38 -6.96
CA ARG A 172 -9.04 -15.49 -7.45
C ARG A 172 -8.63 -15.88 -8.87
N PRO A 173 -8.91 -17.12 -9.31
CA PRO A 173 -8.60 -17.54 -10.67
C PRO A 173 -9.29 -16.67 -11.71
N LEU A 174 -8.59 -16.36 -12.81
CA LEU A 174 -9.09 -15.53 -13.90
C LEU A 174 -8.46 -15.93 -15.23
N ILE A 175 -9.26 -15.99 -16.28
CA ILE A 175 -8.81 -16.20 -17.64
C ILE A 175 -8.76 -14.83 -18.33
N TRP A 176 -7.60 -14.51 -18.87
CA TRP A 176 -7.35 -13.26 -19.58
C TRP A 176 -6.97 -13.56 -21.03
N ARG A 177 -7.75 -13.07 -21.97
CA ARG A 177 -7.50 -13.20 -23.41
C ARG A 177 -7.25 -11.82 -23.98
N ALA A 178 -6.03 -11.55 -24.39
CA ALA A 178 -5.66 -10.27 -24.99
C ALA A 178 -5.23 -10.47 -26.45
N ALA A 179 -5.43 -9.44 -27.26
CA ALA A 179 -5.04 -9.44 -28.67
C ALA A 179 -4.14 -8.22 -28.96
N PRO A 180 -2.88 -8.20 -28.50
CA PRO A 180 -1.94 -7.16 -28.88
C PRO A 180 -1.60 -7.32 -30.36
N ARG A 181 -1.80 -6.26 -31.16
CA ARG A 181 -1.41 -6.21 -32.58
C ARG A 181 -1.84 -7.45 -33.38
N SER A 182 -3.07 -7.90 -33.19
CA SER A 182 -3.68 -9.06 -33.88
C SER A 182 -3.18 -10.45 -33.43
N THR A 183 -2.25 -10.55 -32.52
CA THR A 183 -1.83 -11.83 -31.94
C THR A 183 -2.62 -12.10 -30.67
N ARG A 184 -3.44 -13.15 -30.66
CA ARG A 184 -4.17 -13.55 -29.45
C ARG A 184 -3.23 -14.24 -28.46
N VAL A 185 -3.32 -13.83 -27.22
CA VAL A 185 -2.60 -14.41 -26.08
C VAL A 185 -3.63 -14.78 -25.01
N ASP A 186 -3.71 -16.07 -24.70
CA ASP A 186 -4.60 -16.58 -23.65
C ASP A 186 -3.75 -16.90 -22.40
N LEU A 187 -4.05 -16.24 -21.28
CA LEU A 187 -3.37 -16.42 -20.02
C LEU A 187 -4.39 -16.88 -18.97
N VAL A 188 -4.07 -17.98 -18.30
CA VAL A 188 -4.80 -18.44 -17.12
C VAL A 188 -4.02 -18.02 -15.89
N HIS A 189 -4.67 -17.29 -14.99
CA HIS A 189 -4.09 -16.78 -13.78
C HIS A 189 -4.66 -17.51 -12.56
N GLU A 190 -3.78 -17.94 -11.69
CA GLU A 190 -4.09 -18.50 -10.38
C GLU A 190 -3.91 -17.43 -9.28
N PRO A 191 -4.47 -17.65 -8.09
CA PRO A 191 -4.26 -16.74 -6.96
C PRO A 191 -2.77 -16.47 -6.69
N GLY A 192 -2.41 -15.20 -6.56
CA GLY A 192 -1.03 -14.74 -6.38
C GLY A 192 -0.25 -14.49 -7.68
N ASP A 193 -0.76 -14.92 -8.83
CA ASP A 193 -0.16 -14.57 -10.13
C ASP A 193 -0.29 -13.08 -10.42
N PHE A 194 0.68 -12.58 -11.17
CA PHE A 194 0.60 -11.23 -11.74
C PHE A 194 0.35 -11.26 -13.24
N CYS A 195 -0.45 -10.30 -13.71
CA CYS A 195 -0.58 -9.97 -15.12
C CYS A 195 -0.10 -8.54 -15.35
N VAL A 196 0.87 -8.38 -16.25
CA VAL A 196 1.30 -7.07 -16.73
C VAL A 196 0.70 -6.82 -18.11
N SER A 197 -0.01 -5.72 -18.26
CA SER A 197 -0.70 -5.38 -19.52
C SER A 197 -0.70 -3.86 -19.75
N SER A 198 -0.91 -3.43 -20.98
CA SER A 198 -1.02 -2.02 -21.38
C SER A 198 -2.47 -1.60 -21.63
N THR A 199 -2.78 -0.33 -21.41
CA THR A 199 -4.06 0.30 -21.79
C THR A 199 -4.32 0.26 -23.29
N GLU A 200 -3.29 0.10 -24.11
CA GLU A 200 -3.39 0.07 -25.57
C GLU A 200 -4.01 -1.24 -26.11
N TRP A 201 -4.24 -2.24 -25.27
CA TRP A 201 -4.68 -3.55 -25.74
C TRP A 201 -6.16 -3.80 -25.48
N GLN A 202 -6.76 -4.45 -26.47
CA GLN A 202 -8.06 -5.09 -26.32
C GLN A 202 -7.90 -6.37 -25.50
N PHE A 203 -8.91 -6.72 -24.71
CA PHE A 203 -8.94 -7.97 -23.96
C PHE A 203 -10.36 -8.46 -23.70
N ASP A 204 -10.47 -9.73 -23.39
CA ASP A 204 -11.64 -10.42 -22.83
C ASP A 204 -11.17 -11.10 -21.53
N ALA A 205 -11.81 -10.80 -20.40
CA ALA A 205 -11.48 -11.40 -19.13
C ALA A 205 -12.71 -12.12 -18.57
N GLU A 206 -12.47 -13.32 -18.02
CA GLU A 206 -13.52 -14.20 -17.50
C GLU A 206 -13.07 -14.79 -16.16
N SER A 207 -13.94 -14.68 -15.15
CA SER A 207 -13.77 -15.30 -13.82
C SER A 207 -14.94 -16.24 -13.56
N LYS A 208 -14.75 -17.21 -12.66
CA LYS A 208 -15.83 -18.01 -12.10
C LYS A 208 -16.28 -17.36 -10.79
N GLY A 209 -17.38 -16.59 -10.85
CA GLY A 209 -17.85 -15.76 -9.75
C GLY A 209 -17.11 -14.40 -9.66
N ALA A 210 -17.22 -13.73 -8.53
CA ALA A 210 -16.66 -12.40 -8.32
C ALA A 210 -15.16 -12.37 -8.59
N ALA A 211 -14.69 -11.40 -9.38
CA ALA A 211 -13.27 -11.15 -9.60
C ALA A 211 -12.70 -10.31 -8.45
N SER A 212 -11.50 -10.68 -7.98
CA SER A 212 -10.78 -9.97 -6.90
C SER A 212 -9.30 -9.86 -7.26
N PHE A 213 -8.76 -8.64 -7.25
CA PHE A 213 -7.36 -8.39 -7.59
C PHE A 213 -6.89 -7.03 -7.06
N SER A 214 -5.60 -6.94 -6.73
CA SER A 214 -4.92 -5.66 -6.53
C SER A 214 -4.32 -5.20 -7.85
N VAL A 215 -4.37 -3.90 -8.15
CA VAL A 215 -3.76 -3.34 -9.35
C VAL A 215 -2.85 -2.16 -9.02
N LEU A 216 -1.62 -2.23 -9.52
CA LEU A 216 -0.69 -1.11 -9.61
C LEU A 216 -0.79 -0.52 -11.02
N ILE A 217 -1.05 0.77 -11.09
CA ILE A 217 -1.16 1.55 -12.33
C ILE A 217 0.06 2.46 -12.42
N ILE A 218 0.87 2.27 -13.45
CA ILE A 218 2.10 3.05 -13.68
C ILE A 218 2.00 3.74 -15.04
N PRO A 219 2.36 5.04 -15.16
CA PRO A 219 2.47 5.70 -16.46
C PRO A 219 3.44 4.95 -17.37
N GLN A 220 3.09 4.76 -18.64
CA GLN A 220 3.96 4.12 -19.64
C GLN A 220 5.34 4.82 -19.70
N ALA A 221 5.38 6.15 -19.57
CA ALA A 221 6.61 6.92 -19.57
C ALA A 221 7.60 6.54 -18.46
N ALA A 222 7.13 6.05 -17.31
CA ALA A 222 7.99 5.60 -16.21
C ALA A 222 8.66 4.24 -16.49
N LEU A 223 8.04 3.42 -17.36
CA LEU A 223 8.55 2.10 -17.71
C LEU A 223 9.32 2.09 -19.05
N SER A 224 8.97 2.96 -20.00
CA SER A 224 9.57 2.99 -21.34
C SER A 224 11.09 2.96 -21.36
N PRO A 225 11.82 3.76 -20.56
CA PRO A 225 13.29 3.73 -20.56
C PRO A 225 13.86 2.41 -20.07
N LEU A 226 13.09 1.67 -19.25
CA LEU A 226 13.55 0.45 -18.58
C LEU A 226 13.26 -0.83 -19.38
N LEU A 227 12.43 -0.75 -20.42
CA LEU A 227 12.03 -1.90 -21.25
C LEU A 227 12.88 -2.01 -22.50
N ALA A 228 13.25 -3.24 -22.87
CA ALA A 228 13.84 -3.52 -24.17
C ALA A 228 12.84 -3.14 -25.27
N GLY A 229 13.21 -2.16 -26.12
CA GLY A 229 12.32 -1.64 -27.17
C GLY A 229 11.29 -0.59 -26.70
N GLY A 230 11.39 -0.08 -25.46
CA GLY A 230 10.61 1.05 -24.94
C GLY A 230 9.13 0.76 -24.66
N ARG A 231 8.63 -0.45 -24.94
CA ARG A 231 7.22 -0.84 -24.77
C ARG A 231 7.07 -2.29 -24.40
N LEU A 232 5.97 -2.62 -23.73
CA LEU A 232 5.54 -4.01 -23.59
C LEU A 232 5.12 -4.56 -24.96
N ALA A 233 5.72 -5.69 -25.36
CA ALA A 233 5.39 -6.33 -26.64
C ALA A 233 4.08 -7.13 -26.60
N ARG A 234 3.78 -7.72 -25.43
CA ARG A 234 2.61 -8.59 -25.18
C ARG A 234 2.25 -8.60 -23.70
N PRO A 235 1.03 -9.05 -23.32
CA PRO A 235 0.70 -9.34 -21.94
C PRO A 235 1.67 -10.38 -21.38
N PHE A 236 2.02 -10.19 -20.12
CA PHE A 236 2.99 -11.04 -19.44
C PHE A 236 2.39 -11.59 -18.15
N ARG A 237 2.47 -12.94 -17.97
CA ARG A 237 2.12 -13.59 -16.71
C ARG A 237 3.38 -13.84 -15.91
N LEU A 238 3.39 -13.39 -14.66
CA LEU A 238 4.41 -13.72 -13.68
C LEU A 238 3.79 -14.67 -12.64
N PRO A 239 4.19 -15.95 -12.62
CA PRO A 239 3.61 -16.94 -11.71
C PRO A 239 3.85 -16.61 -10.24
N ALA A 240 2.90 -16.94 -9.36
CA ALA A 240 3.00 -16.73 -7.91
C ALA A 240 4.25 -17.36 -7.30
N ALA A 241 4.66 -18.53 -7.82
CA ALA A 241 5.88 -19.23 -7.39
C ALA A 241 7.21 -18.53 -7.76
N SER A 242 7.16 -17.49 -8.61
CA SER A 242 8.36 -16.72 -8.96
C SER A 242 8.86 -15.92 -7.76
N PRO A 243 10.18 -15.94 -7.45
CA PRO A 243 10.74 -15.07 -6.43
C PRO A 243 10.47 -13.58 -6.67
N LEU A 244 10.34 -13.19 -7.93
CA LEU A 244 10.03 -11.80 -8.30
C LEU A 244 8.59 -11.43 -7.97
N SER A 245 7.64 -12.37 -8.04
CA SER A 245 6.24 -12.16 -7.59
C SER A 245 6.18 -11.83 -6.11
N SER A 246 6.92 -12.55 -5.28
CA SER A 246 6.98 -12.29 -3.84
C SER A 246 7.54 -10.90 -3.54
N LEU A 247 8.59 -10.48 -4.25
CA LEU A 247 9.19 -9.16 -4.07
C LEU A 247 8.27 -8.04 -4.55
N LEU A 248 7.65 -8.22 -5.71
CA LEU A 248 6.72 -7.23 -6.28
C LEU A 248 5.48 -7.09 -5.38
N GLY A 249 4.92 -8.22 -4.92
CA GLY A 249 3.78 -8.21 -3.99
C GLY A 249 4.13 -7.50 -2.68
N ALA A 250 5.25 -7.85 -2.06
CA ALA A 250 5.69 -7.18 -0.82
C ALA A 250 5.95 -5.68 -1.01
N ALA A 251 6.49 -5.27 -2.17
CA ALA A 251 6.71 -3.86 -2.48
C ALA A 251 5.38 -3.11 -2.69
N MET A 252 4.40 -3.72 -3.36
CA MET A 252 3.05 -3.16 -3.53
C MET A 252 2.32 -3.03 -2.19
N ASP A 253 2.34 -4.08 -1.35
CA ASP A 253 1.71 -4.06 -0.03
C ASP A 253 2.33 -2.98 0.88
N ALA A 254 3.67 -2.87 0.89
CA ALA A 254 4.37 -1.83 1.63
C ALA A 254 4.05 -0.42 1.11
N ALA A 255 3.96 -0.24 -0.20
CA ALA A 255 3.60 1.03 -0.81
C ALA A 255 2.16 1.42 -0.44
N ASN A 256 1.20 0.50 -0.55
CA ASN A 256 -0.22 0.76 -0.21
C ASN A 256 -0.40 1.26 1.24
N MET A 257 0.37 0.70 2.17
CA MET A 257 0.35 1.13 3.58
C MET A 257 0.98 2.51 3.82
N GLN A 258 1.92 2.93 2.98
CA GLN A 258 2.75 4.12 3.22
C GLN A 258 2.37 5.32 2.35
N VAL A 259 1.70 5.12 1.22
CA VAL A 259 1.34 6.20 0.27
C VAL A 259 0.70 7.42 0.93
N PRO A 260 -0.24 7.29 1.91
CA PRO A 260 -0.84 8.45 2.56
C PRO A 260 0.16 9.35 3.31
N LEU A 261 1.35 8.81 3.62
CA LEU A 261 2.41 9.45 4.41
C LEU A 261 3.59 9.90 3.55
N LEU A 262 3.59 9.58 2.24
CA LEU A 262 4.72 9.88 1.37
C LEU A 262 4.77 11.36 0.97
N SER A 263 5.96 11.94 1.04
CA SER A 263 6.27 13.16 0.29
C SER A 263 6.39 12.84 -1.21
N ASP A 264 6.32 13.86 -2.06
CA ASP A 264 6.48 13.69 -3.52
C ASP A 264 7.78 12.97 -3.88
N GLU A 265 8.91 13.30 -3.22
CA GLU A 265 10.20 12.65 -3.44
C GLU A 265 10.20 11.16 -3.09
N LEU A 266 9.56 10.80 -1.97
CA LEU A 266 9.40 9.40 -1.57
C LEU A 266 8.45 8.65 -2.52
N GLY A 267 7.39 9.29 -2.99
CA GLY A 267 6.49 8.74 -4.00
C GLY A 267 7.21 8.41 -5.31
N GLU A 268 8.08 9.31 -5.77
CA GLU A 268 8.93 9.06 -6.94
C GLU A 268 9.94 7.92 -6.72
N ALA A 269 10.50 7.80 -5.51
CA ALA A 269 11.40 6.69 -5.16
C ALA A 269 10.66 5.34 -5.17
N VAL A 270 9.44 5.29 -4.63
CA VAL A 270 8.58 4.11 -4.67
C VAL A 270 8.23 3.75 -6.11
N LEU A 271 7.83 4.72 -6.93
CA LEU A 271 7.56 4.51 -8.36
C LEU A 271 8.77 3.93 -9.09
N ARG A 272 9.97 4.49 -8.88
CA ARG A 272 11.22 3.97 -9.47
C ARG A 272 11.50 2.53 -9.05
N ASN A 273 11.28 2.20 -7.78
CA ASN A 273 11.48 0.85 -7.26
C ASN A 273 10.50 -0.14 -7.92
N LEU A 274 9.20 0.17 -7.91
CA LEU A 274 8.16 -0.67 -8.52
C LEU A 274 8.39 -0.82 -10.03
N SER A 275 8.70 0.25 -10.74
CA SER A 275 9.00 0.23 -12.19
C SER A 275 10.21 -0.67 -12.50
N GLY A 276 11.25 -0.63 -11.66
CA GLY A 276 12.43 -1.49 -11.83
C GLY A 276 12.11 -2.99 -11.67
N LEU A 277 11.27 -3.35 -10.69
CA LEU A 277 10.82 -4.73 -10.49
C LEU A 277 9.95 -5.21 -11.68
N VAL A 278 9.04 -4.36 -12.17
CA VAL A 278 8.19 -4.67 -13.32
C VAL A 278 9.01 -4.83 -14.60
N ALA A 279 9.95 -3.93 -14.85
CA ALA A 279 10.82 -4.00 -16.02
C ALA A 279 11.64 -5.31 -16.02
N LEU A 280 12.20 -5.69 -14.87
CA LEU A 280 12.95 -6.94 -14.71
C LEU A 280 12.09 -8.17 -15.05
N ALA A 281 10.79 -8.13 -14.71
CA ALA A 281 9.85 -9.20 -15.03
C ALA A 281 9.51 -9.28 -16.51
N CYS A 282 9.44 -8.15 -17.21
CA CYS A 282 8.91 -8.03 -18.57
C CYS A 282 9.95 -8.02 -19.70
N GLY A 283 11.22 -8.19 -19.39
CA GLY A 283 12.34 -8.08 -20.34
C GLY A 283 12.93 -6.68 -20.35
N ALA A 284 13.81 -6.46 -19.41
CA ALA A 284 14.47 -5.19 -19.20
C ALA A 284 15.53 -4.88 -20.27
N SER A 285 15.73 -3.60 -20.59
CA SER A 285 16.94 -3.08 -21.22
C SER A 285 18.14 -3.25 -20.25
N GLU A 286 19.38 -2.97 -20.71
CA GLU A 286 20.55 -2.97 -19.80
C GLU A 286 20.34 -2.04 -18.60
N GLU A 287 19.88 -0.82 -18.85
CA GLU A 287 19.55 0.15 -17.79
C GLU A 287 18.43 -0.39 -16.88
N GLY A 288 17.37 -0.96 -17.48
CA GLY A 288 16.26 -1.55 -16.75
C GLY A 288 16.69 -2.76 -15.91
N ALA A 289 17.62 -3.59 -16.40
CA ALA A 289 18.17 -4.73 -15.66
C ALA A 289 19.00 -4.27 -14.45
N GLU A 290 19.84 -3.23 -14.57
CA GLU A 290 20.56 -2.68 -13.43
C GLU A 290 19.61 -2.02 -12.43
N ARG A 291 18.64 -1.23 -12.90
CA ARG A 291 17.58 -0.65 -12.07
C ARG A 291 16.79 -1.74 -11.34
N GLY A 292 16.42 -2.81 -12.04
CA GLY A 292 15.73 -3.95 -11.46
C GLY A 292 16.57 -4.66 -10.37
N ARG A 293 17.88 -4.86 -10.59
CA ARG A 293 18.77 -5.43 -9.57
C ARG A 293 18.84 -4.53 -8.32
N GLN A 294 18.89 -3.21 -8.50
CA GLN A 294 18.83 -2.26 -7.40
C GLN A 294 17.48 -2.36 -6.66
N SER A 295 16.36 -2.36 -7.39
CA SER A 295 15.01 -2.50 -6.82
C SER A 295 14.83 -3.79 -6.04
N VAL A 296 15.39 -4.91 -6.50
CA VAL A 296 15.42 -6.17 -5.76
C VAL A 296 16.18 -6.01 -4.45
N ARG A 297 17.35 -5.36 -4.47
CA ARG A 297 18.13 -5.13 -3.24
C ARG A 297 17.36 -4.26 -2.23
N GLU A 298 16.75 -3.17 -2.70
CA GLU A 298 15.97 -2.25 -1.86
C GLU A 298 14.75 -2.96 -1.25
N SER A 299 14.00 -3.72 -2.05
CA SER A 299 12.83 -4.48 -1.58
C SER A 299 13.20 -5.56 -0.57
N GLN A 300 14.31 -6.26 -0.78
CA GLN A 300 14.81 -7.25 0.17
C GLN A 300 15.24 -6.61 1.49
N LEU A 301 15.92 -5.46 1.44
CA LEU A 301 16.31 -4.72 2.64
C LEU A 301 15.07 -4.23 3.41
N ALA A 302 14.07 -3.71 2.71
CA ALA A 302 12.81 -3.30 3.33
C ALA A 302 12.08 -4.47 3.99
N ALA A 303 12.03 -5.63 3.33
CA ALA A 303 11.44 -6.86 3.90
C ALA A 303 12.18 -7.32 5.17
N VAL A 304 13.52 -7.28 5.17
CA VAL A 304 14.32 -7.60 6.36
C VAL A 304 14.03 -6.62 7.50
N LYS A 305 14.00 -5.30 7.21
CA LYS A 305 13.70 -4.28 8.23
C LYS A 305 12.30 -4.49 8.82
N ARG A 306 11.29 -4.76 7.99
CA ARG A 306 9.94 -5.07 8.46
C ARG A 306 9.90 -6.31 9.34
N TYR A 307 10.62 -7.38 8.96
CA TYR A 307 10.73 -8.57 9.81
C TYR A 307 11.36 -8.24 11.17
N VAL A 308 12.44 -7.45 11.18
CA VAL A 308 13.08 -6.97 12.42
C VAL A 308 12.08 -6.21 13.28
N ASP A 309 11.32 -5.26 12.71
CA ASP A 309 10.38 -4.41 13.45
C ASP A 309 9.28 -5.24 14.12
N LEU A 310 8.82 -6.31 13.47
CA LEU A 310 7.82 -7.24 14.01
C LEU A 310 8.37 -8.17 15.11
N HIS A 311 9.71 -8.40 15.14
CA HIS A 311 10.36 -9.35 16.04
C HIS A 311 11.37 -8.68 16.98
N LEU A 312 11.28 -7.35 17.18
CA LEU A 312 12.22 -6.60 18.02
C LEU A 312 12.28 -7.09 19.47
N ALA A 313 11.15 -7.54 20.02
CA ALA A 313 11.05 -8.04 21.39
C ALA A 313 11.65 -9.45 21.55
N ASP A 314 11.87 -10.17 20.46
CA ASP A 314 12.47 -11.50 20.51
C ASP A 314 13.98 -11.39 20.82
N PRO A 315 14.46 -11.89 21.98
CA PRO A 315 15.88 -11.85 22.31
C PRO A 315 16.75 -12.70 21.38
N ASP A 316 16.15 -13.72 20.72
CA ASP A 316 16.82 -14.66 19.83
C ASP A 316 16.78 -14.23 18.35
N LEU A 317 16.36 -12.99 18.06
CA LEU A 317 16.40 -12.42 16.72
C LEU A 317 17.82 -12.40 16.16
N THR A 318 18.08 -13.23 15.13
CA THR A 318 19.39 -13.41 14.49
C THR A 318 19.39 -13.01 13.02
N PRO A 319 20.57 -12.74 12.42
CA PRO A 319 20.68 -12.58 10.97
C PRO A 319 20.18 -13.80 10.21
N ALA A 320 20.35 -15.02 10.76
CA ALA A 320 19.92 -16.26 10.13
C ALA A 320 18.38 -16.36 10.08
N SER A 321 17.69 -16.07 11.20
CA SER A 321 16.22 -16.08 11.25
C SER A 321 15.62 -15.03 10.30
N ALA A 322 16.15 -13.81 10.30
CA ALA A 322 15.70 -12.76 9.41
C ALA A 322 15.97 -13.05 7.93
N ALA A 323 17.11 -13.64 7.60
CA ALA A 323 17.44 -14.04 6.23
C ALA A 323 16.52 -15.16 5.72
N ALA A 324 16.26 -16.17 6.55
CA ALA A 324 15.37 -17.28 6.23
C ALA A 324 13.93 -16.79 5.98
N ALA A 325 13.43 -15.89 6.81
CA ALA A 325 12.07 -15.31 6.66
C ALA A 325 11.87 -14.55 5.34
N VAL A 326 12.94 -13.97 4.78
CA VAL A 326 12.91 -13.22 3.51
C VAL A 326 13.37 -14.06 2.32
N GLY A 327 13.77 -15.33 2.54
CA GLY A 327 14.23 -16.23 1.49
C GLY A 327 15.59 -15.83 0.90
N ILE A 328 16.50 -15.29 1.71
CA ILE A 328 17.86 -14.93 1.30
C ILE A 328 18.90 -15.61 2.21
N SER A 329 20.16 -15.67 1.74
CA SER A 329 21.24 -16.18 2.58
C SER A 329 21.68 -15.12 3.63
N PRO A 330 22.22 -15.52 4.80
CA PRO A 330 22.80 -14.61 5.79
C PRO A 330 23.91 -13.72 5.20
N ARG A 331 24.73 -14.25 4.30
CA ARG A 331 25.76 -13.47 3.58
C ARG A 331 25.12 -12.34 2.75
N LYS A 332 24.02 -12.64 2.05
CA LYS A 332 23.29 -11.63 1.28
C LYS A 332 22.67 -10.58 2.20
N LEU A 333 22.10 -10.99 3.33
CA LEU A 333 21.58 -10.06 4.33
C LEU A 333 22.64 -9.06 4.79
N HIS A 334 23.85 -9.51 5.15
CA HIS A 334 24.94 -8.61 5.54
C HIS A 334 25.28 -7.62 4.43
N ARG A 335 25.39 -8.08 3.17
CA ARG A 335 25.64 -7.20 2.01
C ARG A 335 24.54 -6.16 1.77
N LEU A 336 23.29 -6.42 2.15
CA LEU A 336 22.21 -5.44 2.04
C LEU A 336 22.39 -4.26 3.00
N PHE A 337 23.06 -4.45 4.14
CA PHE A 337 23.32 -3.40 5.11
C PHE A 337 24.61 -2.59 4.84
N GLU A 338 25.57 -3.14 4.08
CA GLU A 338 26.85 -2.47 3.77
C GLU A 338 26.70 -1.03 3.26
N PRO A 339 25.79 -0.73 2.28
CA PRO A 339 25.66 0.64 1.74
C PRO A 339 25.21 1.67 2.80
N SER A 340 24.57 1.24 3.88
CA SER A 340 24.13 2.13 4.96
C SER A 340 25.22 2.41 6.01
N GLY A 341 26.41 1.83 5.87
CA GLY A 341 27.48 1.94 6.86
C GLY A 341 27.13 1.29 8.22
N SER A 342 26.07 0.48 8.28
CA SER A 342 25.60 -0.18 9.49
C SER A 342 25.61 -1.70 9.32
N SER A 343 25.66 -2.43 10.42
CA SER A 343 25.42 -3.87 10.41
C SER A 343 23.99 -4.20 10.83
N PHE A 344 23.53 -5.41 10.48
CA PHE A 344 22.24 -5.92 10.95
C PHE A 344 22.12 -5.82 12.48
N ALA A 345 23.13 -6.26 13.21
CA ALA A 345 23.13 -6.21 14.68
C ALA A 345 23.01 -4.75 15.22
N ARG A 346 23.73 -3.81 14.63
CA ARG A 346 23.65 -2.39 14.99
C ARG A 346 22.26 -1.83 14.69
N TYR A 347 21.64 -2.21 13.56
CA TYR A 347 20.29 -1.82 13.22
C TYR A 347 19.28 -2.32 14.26
N VAL A 348 19.32 -3.62 14.61
CA VAL A 348 18.43 -4.21 15.64
C VAL A 348 18.58 -3.49 16.97
N VAL A 349 19.83 -3.32 17.46
CA VAL A 349 20.07 -2.61 18.74
C VAL A 349 19.51 -1.19 18.68
N ARG A 350 19.71 -0.47 17.59
CA ARG A 350 19.20 0.90 17.46
C ARG A 350 17.68 0.95 17.46
N GLN A 351 17.00 0.05 16.76
CA GLN A 351 15.52 -0.01 16.78
C GLN A 351 14.98 -0.34 18.18
N ARG A 352 15.61 -1.29 18.89
CA ARG A 352 15.28 -1.60 20.27
C ARG A 352 15.45 -0.38 21.20
N LEU A 353 16.55 0.36 21.04
CA LEU A 353 16.80 1.58 21.82
C LEU A 353 15.75 2.67 21.55
N LEU A 354 15.32 2.87 20.30
CA LEU A 354 14.24 3.80 19.96
C LEU A 354 12.94 3.42 20.67
N LYS A 355 12.54 2.15 20.63
CA LYS A 355 11.36 1.65 21.35
C LYS A 355 11.49 1.80 22.87
N CYS A 356 12.66 1.52 23.44
CA CYS A 356 12.91 1.74 24.87
C CYS A 356 12.82 3.23 25.24
N ARG A 357 13.38 4.12 24.43
CA ARG A 357 13.31 5.57 24.64
C ARG A 357 11.85 6.04 24.68
N ASP A 358 11.06 5.65 23.69
CA ASP A 358 9.66 6.04 23.57
C ASP A 358 8.84 5.48 24.74
N ALA A 359 9.09 4.23 25.16
CA ALA A 359 8.45 3.63 26.33
C ALA A 359 8.87 4.28 27.65
N VAL A 360 10.13 4.72 27.80
CA VAL A 360 10.62 5.44 28.98
C VAL A 360 10.01 6.84 29.07
N ALA A 361 9.90 7.55 27.93
CA ALA A 361 9.32 8.88 27.85
C ALA A 361 7.79 8.86 28.02
N GLY A 362 7.09 7.85 27.50
CA GLY A 362 5.63 7.69 27.60
C GLY A 362 5.12 7.06 28.90
N ALA A 363 5.99 6.62 29.80
CA ALA A 363 5.61 5.99 31.06
C ALA A 363 5.17 7.04 32.11
N THR A 364 4.11 7.80 31.82
CA THR A 364 3.39 8.63 32.79
C THR A 364 2.71 7.69 33.78
N GLY A 365 3.23 7.66 35.03
CA GLY A 365 2.62 6.89 36.12
C GLY A 365 3.41 5.71 36.69
N GLY A 366 4.71 5.55 36.36
CA GLY A 366 5.64 4.73 37.13
C GLY A 366 5.47 3.21 37.12
N ARG A 367 4.62 2.63 36.23
CA ARG A 367 4.25 1.21 36.27
C ARG A 367 5.34 0.23 35.77
N ARG A 368 6.26 0.64 34.90
CA ARG A 368 7.32 -0.24 34.38
C ARG A 368 8.70 0.31 34.73
N SER A 369 9.57 -0.55 35.23
CA SER A 369 10.97 -0.18 35.44
C SER A 369 11.73 -0.08 34.14
N VAL A 370 12.84 0.68 34.09
CA VAL A 370 13.73 0.72 32.93
C VAL A 370 14.25 -0.67 32.58
N ILE A 371 14.40 -1.52 33.57
CA ILE A 371 14.85 -2.91 33.43
C ILE A 371 13.80 -3.72 32.71
N ASP A 372 12.53 -3.63 33.11
CA ASP A 372 11.43 -4.35 32.46
C ASP A 372 11.23 -3.89 31.01
N ILE A 373 11.38 -2.59 30.74
CA ILE A 373 11.31 -2.03 29.39
C ILE A 373 12.45 -2.60 28.53
N ALA A 374 13.67 -2.62 29.02
CA ALA A 374 14.81 -3.12 28.27
C ALA A 374 14.69 -4.62 27.95
N TYR A 375 14.34 -5.44 28.92
CA TYR A 375 14.11 -6.88 28.71
C TYR A 375 12.89 -7.11 27.78
N GLY A 376 11.81 -6.34 27.95
CA GLY A 376 10.64 -6.42 27.10
C GLY A 376 10.90 -6.10 25.62
N TRP A 377 11.95 -5.35 25.32
CA TRP A 377 12.41 -5.09 23.96
C TRP A 377 13.62 -5.93 23.54
N GLY A 378 13.84 -7.08 24.20
CA GLY A 378 14.79 -8.11 23.77
C GLY A 378 16.25 -7.83 24.10
N PHE A 379 16.56 -6.95 25.06
CA PHE A 379 17.92 -6.86 25.60
C PHE A 379 18.16 -7.99 26.60
N ASN A 380 19.30 -8.71 26.46
CA ASN A 380 19.69 -9.78 27.38
C ASN A 380 20.66 -9.33 28.47
N SER A 381 21.20 -8.11 28.40
CA SER A 381 22.19 -7.56 29.32
C SER A 381 21.94 -6.09 29.58
N MET A 382 21.72 -5.75 30.82
CA MET A 382 21.54 -4.35 31.27
C MET A 382 22.81 -3.53 31.08
N ALA A 383 23.99 -4.11 31.24
CA ALA A 383 25.25 -3.42 31.01
C ALA A 383 25.40 -3.01 29.52
N THR A 384 24.98 -3.90 28.62
CA THR A 384 24.96 -3.60 27.18
C THR A 384 23.91 -2.54 26.85
N PHE A 385 22.70 -2.64 27.43
CA PHE A 385 21.64 -1.66 27.25
C PHE A 385 22.07 -0.26 27.68
N TYR A 386 22.56 -0.08 28.91
CA TYR A 386 22.94 1.24 29.43
C TYR A 386 24.07 1.89 28.59
N ARG A 387 25.09 1.12 28.23
CA ARG A 387 26.16 1.62 27.35
C ARG A 387 25.65 2.05 25.97
N ALA A 388 24.84 1.20 25.34
CA ALA A 388 24.28 1.48 24.04
C ALA A 388 23.31 2.67 24.06
N PHE A 389 22.48 2.78 25.11
CA PHE A 389 21.52 3.88 25.30
C PHE A 389 22.26 5.21 25.50
N ALA A 390 23.25 5.26 26.39
CA ALA A 390 24.06 6.47 26.60
C ALA A 390 24.84 6.89 25.35
N SER A 391 25.35 5.93 24.60
CA SER A 391 26.05 6.18 23.33
C SER A 391 25.12 6.74 22.24
N GLU A 392 23.88 6.24 22.15
CA GLU A 392 22.92 6.66 21.09
C GLU A 392 22.24 7.99 21.43
N PHE A 393 21.90 8.24 22.72
CA PHE A 393 21.09 9.39 23.14
C PHE A 393 21.84 10.42 24.00
N GLY A 394 23.12 10.22 24.26
CA GLY A 394 23.95 11.15 25.03
C GLY A 394 23.61 11.23 26.53
N SER A 395 22.64 10.42 27.04
CA SER A 395 22.19 10.45 28.44
C SER A 395 21.69 9.08 28.90
N ALA A 396 21.68 8.87 30.22
CA ALA A 396 21.13 7.65 30.77
C ALA A 396 19.57 7.64 30.74
N PRO A 397 18.93 6.45 30.64
CA PRO A 397 17.45 6.33 30.60
C PRO A 397 16.75 7.02 31.79
N ALA A 398 17.36 7.01 32.99
CA ALA A 398 16.81 7.66 34.19
C ALA A 398 16.73 9.18 34.05
N VAL A 399 17.69 9.81 33.34
CA VAL A 399 17.70 11.26 33.10
C VAL A 399 16.57 11.64 32.17
N LEU A 400 16.35 10.84 31.10
CA LEU A 400 15.26 11.05 30.15
C LEU A 400 13.90 10.95 30.86
N ARG A 401 13.72 9.93 31.73
CA ARG A 401 12.50 9.76 32.52
C ARG A 401 12.23 10.96 33.43
N ALA A 402 13.28 11.46 34.13
CA ALA A 402 13.15 12.62 35.02
C ALA A 402 12.83 13.91 34.26
N ALA A 403 13.30 14.06 33.02
CA ALA A 403 13.00 15.20 32.15
C ALA A 403 11.54 15.18 31.68
N SER A 404 10.99 14.01 31.34
CA SER A 404 9.60 13.83 30.90
C SER A 404 8.60 14.14 32.04
N HIS A 405 8.97 13.95 33.31
CA HIS A 405 8.13 14.28 34.47
C HIS A 405 8.20 15.75 34.90
N ARG A 406 9.13 16.54 34.36
CA ARG A 406 9.26 17.99 34.68
C ARG A 406 8.59 18.89 33.65
N GLY A 407 8.12 18.33 32.53
CA GLY A 407 7.47 19.05 31.46
C GLY A 407 5.93 19.05 31.51
N ASP A 408 5.33 18.42 32.54
CA ASP A 408 3.94 18.54 32.94
C ASP A 408 3.83 19.48 34.17
#